data_13112df358c15aea5822a309de299cf0
#
_entry.id   13112df358c15aea5822a309de299cf0
#
_cell.length_a   1.000
_cell.length_b   1.000
_cell.length_c   1.000
_cell.angle_alpha   90.00
_cell.angle_beta   90.00
_cell.angle_gamma   90.00
#
_symmetry.space_group_name_H-M   'P 1'
#
loop_
_entity.id
_entity.type
_entity.pdbx_description
1 polymer ?
#
loop_
_entity_poly.entity_id
_entity_poly.type
_entity_poly.pdbx_seq_one_letter_code
_entity_poly.pdbx_strand_id
1 'polypeptide(L)'
;ITGDAHIQKMGDVYVMFYFSAFEPSRKYKAFNTFAASYDLVHWTDWKGADLIIPSKDYDELFAHKSYVVKYNGVVYHFYCAVNDAEQRGIAIATSKPMGRSQVHFPEREVKNRRMVMELDKGWKTWLTEATHLKGLFAQKAIEVNIPHNWDDYYGYRQLTHGNLHGTAIYEKTFTLDDSQ
;
A
#
# COMPACT_ATOMS: atom_id res chain seq x y z
N ILE A 1 -23.10 -2.15 11.69
CA ILE A 1 -22.05 -2.42 10.65
C ILE A 1 -20.71 -2.20 11.30
N THR A 2 -19.81 -3.19 11.21
CA THR A 2 -18.42 -3.11 11.67
C THR A 2 -17.49 -3.37 10.49
N GLY A 3 -16.29 -2.79 10.50
CA GLY A 3 -15.36 -3.01 9.41
C GLY A 3 -14.00 -2.34 9.57
N ASP A 4 -13.19 -2.47 8.52
CA ASP A 4 -11.85 -1.88 8.37
C ASP A 4 -10.95 -2.14 9.59
N ALA A 5 -10.86 -3.42 9.97
CA ALA A 5 -10.09 -3.84 11.12
C ALA A 5 -8.58 -3.70 10.88
N HIS A 6 -7.89 -3.14 11.86
CA HIS A 6 -6.44 -3.01 11.88
C HIS A 6 -5.91 -3.67 13.15
N ILE A 7 -5.14 -4.73 13.01
CA ILE A 7 -4.63 -5.51 14.14
C ILE A 7 -3.16 -5.16 14.39
N GLN A 8 -2.84 -4.90 15.66
CA GLN A 8 -1.48 -4.70 16.13
C GLN A 8 -1.19 -5.60 17.32
N LYS A 9 0.04 -6.08 17.42
CA LYS A 9 0.54 -6.72 18.64
C LYS A 9 1.10 -5.67 19.58
N MET A 10 0.54 -5.60 20.80
CA MET A 10 0.92 -4.69 21.86
C MET A 10 1.36 -5.50 23.08
N GLY A 11 2.66 -5.72 23.25
CA GLY A 11 3.17 -6.67 24.24
C GLY A 11 2.70 -8.08 23.90
N ASP A 12 2.00 -8.72 24.84
CA ASP A 12 1.48 -10.08 24.68
C ASP A 12 0.05 -10.14 24.16
N VAL A 13 -0.55 -8.98 23.86
CA VAL A 13 -1.95 -8.87 23.45
C VAL A 13 -2.02 -8.41 21.99
N TYR A 14 -2.93 -8.98 21.21
CA TYR A 14 -3.35 -8.48 19.91
C TYR A 14 -4.52 -7.52 20.12
N VAL A 15 -4.43 -6.33 19.55
CA VAL A 15 -5.47 -5.31 19.61
C VAL A 15 -5.97 -5.06 18.19
N MET A 16 -7.25 -5.29 17.99
CA MET A 16 -7.95 -5.01 16.74
C MET A 16 -8.71 -3.71 16.87
N PHE A 17 -8.23 -2.67 16.21
CA PHE A 17 -8.94 -1.41 16.07
C PHE A 17 -9.90 -1.51 14.89
N TYR A 18 -11.14 -1.12 15.07
CA TYR A 18 -12.16 -1.17 14.04
C TYR A 18 -13.19 -0.05 14.23
N PHE A 19 -13.96 0.21 13.21
CA PHE A 19 -15.12 1.08 13.35
C PHE A 19 -16.42 0.28 13.49
N SER A 20 -17.38 0.87 14.17
CA SER A 20 -18.77 0.44 14.14
C SER A 20 -19.67 1.59 13.72
N ALA A 21 -20.75 1.28 13.02
CA ALA A 21 -21.69 2.26 12.53
C ALA A 21 -23.15 1.80 12.73
N PHE A 22 -24.03 2.78 12.89
CA PHE A 22 -25.47 2.59 13.05
C PHE A 22 -25.82 1.70 14.26
N GLU A 23 -25.03 1.82 15.31
CA GLU A 23 -25.28 1.14 16.58
C GLU A 23 -26.42 1.84 17.32
N PRO A 24 -27.55 1.13 17.61
CA PRO A 24 -28.73 1.76 18.23
C PRO A 24 -28.47 2.37 19.60
N SER A 25 -27.47 1.88 20.32
CA SER A 25 -27.08 2.37 21.63
C SER A 25 -26.27 3.67 21.61
N ARG A 26 -25.89 4.16 20.42
CA ARG A 26 -25.08 5.36 20.24
C ARG A 26 -25.88 6.49 19.61
N LYS A 27 -25.55 7.73 20.04
CA LYS A 27 -26.14 8.96 19.48
C LYS A 27 -25.50 9.38 18.14
N TYR A 28 -24.32 8.87 17.83
CA TYR A 28 -23.54 9.16 16.62
C TYR A 28 -23.58 7.99 15.65
N LYS A 29 -23.43 8.28 14.36
CA LYS A 29 -23.62 7.30 13.29
C LYS A 29 -22.47 6.31 13.16
N ALA A 30 -21.22 6.76 13.41
CA ALA A 30 -20.06 5.89 13.36
C ALA A 30 -18.99 6.32 14.35
N PHE A 31 -18.23 5.37 14.84
CA PHE A 31 -17.19 5.56 15.84
C PHE A 31 -16.10 4.50 15.70
N ASN A 32 -14.94 4.76 16.27
CA ASN A 32 -13.86 3.78 16.35
C ASN A 32 -13.76 3.22 17.76
N THR A 33 -13.54 1.91 17.83
CA THR A 33 -13.36 1.15 19.06
C THR A 33 -12.31 0.06 18.86
N PHE A 34 -12.18 -0.87 19.79
CA PHE A 34 -11.25 -1.99 19.67
C PHE A 34 -11.75 -3.24 20.38
N ALA A 35 -11.17 -4.36 20.00
CA ALA A 35 -11.22 -5.62 20.72
C ALA A 35 -9.81 -6.13 20.99
N ALA A 36 -9.65 -6.97 21.99
CA ALA A 36 -8.36 -7.56 22.36
C ALA A 36 -8.42 -9.09 22.33
N SER A 37 -7.29 -9.72 21.98
CA SER A 37 -7.14 -11.16 21.94
C SER A 37 -5.73 -11.58 22.33
N TYR A 38 -5.57 -12.77 22.91
CA TYR A 38 -4.27 -13.39 23.12
C TYR A 38 -3.89 -14.39 22.03
N ASP A 39 -4.86 -14.86 21.24
CA ASP A 39 -4.70 -15.98 20.31
C ASP A 39 -5.19 -15.72 18.88
N LEU A 40 -5.71 -14.51 18.60
CA LEU A 40 -6.32 -14.09 17.32
C LEU A 40 -7.63 -14.83 16.98
N VAL A 41 -8.11 -15.70 17.86
CA VAL A 41 -9.33 -16.48 17.68
C VAL A 41 -10.44 -15.98 18.61
N HIS A 42 -10.12 -15.82 19.89
CA HIS A 42 -11.06 -15.37 20.90
C HIS A 42 -10.85 -13.87 21.15
N TRP A 43 -11.86 -13.09 20.83
CA TRP A 43 -11.83 -11.63 20.94
C TRP A 43 -12.74 -11.13 22.05
N THR A 44 -12.25 -10.19 22.81
CA THR A 44 -13.01 -9.49 23.85
C THR A 44 -13.16 -8.03 23.43
N ASP A 45 -14.40 -7.59 23.24
CA ASP A 45 -14.71 -6.21 22.91
C ASP A 45 -14.45 -5.27 24.08
N TRP A 46 -13.93 -4.10 23.76
CA TRP A 46 -13.85 -3.01 24.70
C TRP A 46 -15.25 -2.53 25.12
N LYS A 47 -15.49 -2.43 26.43
CA LYS A 47 -16.78 -2.01 27.02
C LYS A 47 -16.77 -0.59 27.56
N GLY A 48 -15.66 0.11 27.47
CA GLY A 48 -15.54 1.50 27.92
C GLY A 48 -16.00 2.52 26.88
N ALA A 49 -15.55 3.75 27.01
CA ALA A 49 -15.84 4.81 26.05
C ALA A 49 -15.23 4.49 24.69
N ASP A 50 -15.94 4.86 23.61
CA ASP A 50 -15.45 4.71 22.25
C ASP A 50 -14.20 5.56 22.05
N LEU A 51 -13.24 5.08 21.25
CA LEU A 51 -11.93 5.73 21.10
C LEU A 51 -12.02 7.05 20.36
N ILE A 52 -12.71 7.04 19.23
CA ILE A 52 -12.95 8.20 18.38
C ILE A 52 -14.43 8.28 18.07
N ILE A 53 -15.01 9.42 18.32
CA ILE A 53 -16.41 9.73 18.03
C ILE A 53 -16.48 11.02 17.22
N PRO A 54 -17.53 11.24 16.44
CA PRO A 54 -17.83 12.54 15.85
C PRO A 54 -17.82 13.63 16.91
N SER A 55 -17.00 14.65 16.74
CA SER A 55 -16.78 15.67 17.75
C SER A 55 -16.46 17.04 17.21
N LYS A 56 -16.26 17.15 15.90
CA LYS A 56 -15.86 18.37 15.19
C LYS A 56 -16.72 18.54 13.94
N ASP A 57 -16.75 19.73 13.41
CA ASP A 57 -17.44 20.12 12.18
C ASP A 57 -16.94 19.32 10.95
N TYR A 58 -15.74 18.79 10.97
CA TYR A 58 -15.21 17.97 9.89
C TYR A 58 -15.54 16.47 10.01
N ASP A 59 -16.04 15.99 11.14
CA ASP A 59 -16.36 14.57 11.37
C ASP A 59 -17.79 14.30 11.91
N GLU A 60 -18.69 15.31 11.84
CA GLU A 60 -20.04 15.29 12.40
C GLU A 60 -20.87 14.07 11.95
N LEU A 61 -20.72 13.65 10.70
CA LEU A 61 -21.49 12.57 10.13
C LEU A 61 -20.87 11.21 10.47
N PHE A 62 -19.56 11.04 10.24
CA PHE A 62 -18.84 9.79 10.50
C PHE A 62 -17.42 10.04 10.99
N ALA A 63 -17.00 9.33 12.04
CA ALA A 63 -15.63 9.09 12.42
C ALA A 63 -15.37 7.57 12.33
N HIS A 64 -14.76 7.09 11.25
CA HIS A 64 -14.65 5.66 10.96
C HIS A 64 -13.32 5.29 10.28
N LYS A 65 -13.06 4.00 10.04
CA LYS A 65 -11.88 3.48 9.36
C LYS A 65 -10.57 3.77 10.12
N SER A 66 -10.29 2.93 11.09
CA SER A 66 -9.12 3.06 11.99
C SER A 66 -7.81 2.68 11.33
N TYR A 67 -6.78 3.50 11.56
CA TYR A 67 -5.39 3.09 11.43
C TYR A 67 -4.57 3.68 12.59
N VAL A 68 -3.97 2.81 13.41
CA VAL A 68 -3.30 3.23 14.64
C VAL A 68 -1.82 2.90 14.57
N VAL A 69 -0.96 3.86 14.87
CA VAL A 69 0.48 3.66 14.99
C VAL A 69 1.00 4.32 16.26
N LYS A 70 2.08 3.77 16.81
CA LYS A 70 2.82 4.38 17.91
C LYS A 70 4.19 4.79 17.41
N TYR A 71 4.53 6.05 17.59
CA TYR A 71 5.82 6.60 17.21
C TYR A 71 6.32 7.58 18.29
N ASN A 72 7.57 7.45 18.69
CA ASN A 72 8.22 8.30 19.71
C ASN A 72 7.38 8.49 20.97
N GLY A 73 6.73 7.40 21.45
CA GLY A 73 5.91 7.41 22.66
C GLY A 73 4.55 8.12 22.53
N VAL A 74 4.16 8.47 21.32
CA VAL A 74 2.84 9.03 21.00
C VAL A 74 2.06 8.01 20.17
N VAL A 75 0.79 7.80 20.49
CA VAL A 75 -0.13 7.03 19.66
C VAL A 75 -0.84 8.00 18.72
N TYR A 76 -0.82 7.67 17.45
CA TYR A 76 -1.50 8.38 16.37
C TYR A 76 -2.61 7.49 15.84
N HIS A 77 -3.83 7.97 15.93
CA HIS A 77 -5.02 7.28 15.42
C HIS A 77 -5.56 8.06 14.22
N PHE A 78 -5.25 7.59 13.03
CA PHE A 78 -5.79 8.11 11.79
C PHE A 78 -7.17 7.54 11.55
N TYR A 79 -8.09 8.36 11.07
CA TYR A 79 -9.44 7.93 10.74
C TYR A 79 -10.03 8.75 9.59
N CYS A 80 -11.00 8.17 8.93
CA CYS A 80 -11.78 8.89 7.92
C CYS A 80 -12.85 9.72 8.62
N ALA A 81 -12.77 11.01 8.44
CA ALA A 81 -13.73 12.00 8.90
C ALA A 81 -14.67 12.37 7.77
N VAL A 82 -15.96 12.48 8.06
CA VAL A 82 -16.98 12.90 7.11
C VAL A 82 -17.89 13.92 7.78
N ASN A 83 -18.02 15.07 7.18
CA ASN A 83 -18.91 16.14 7.67
C ASN A 83 -20.33 16.00 7.12
N ASP A 84 -21.24 16.87 7.56
CA ASP A 84 -22.65 16.86 7.14
C ASP A 84 -22.84 17.14 5.65
N ALA A 85 -21.89 17.82 5.01
CA ALA A 85 -21.85 18.02 3.55
C ALA A 85 -21.29 16.82 2.78
N GLU A 86 -21.10 15.67 3.46
CA GLU A 86 -20.51 14.45 2.91
C GLU A 86 -19.07 14.59 2.36
N GLN A 87 -18.40 15.67 2.68
CA GLN A 87 -16.98 15.84 2.37
C GLN A 87 -16.15 14.88 3.24
N ARG A 88 -15.13 14.30 2.65
CA ARG A 88 -14.29 13.27 3.29
C ARG A 88 -12.85 13.74 3.40
N GLY A 89 -12.24 13.43 4.54
CA GLY A 89 -10.84 13.69 4.81
C GLY A 89 -10.26 12.66 5.76
N ILE A 90 -8.94 12.70 5.91
CA ILE A 90 -8.24 11.94 6.95
C ILE A 90 -7.98 12.89 8.11
N ALA A 91 -8.52 12.53 9.27
CA ALA A 91 -8.26 13.22 10.52
C ALA A 91 -7.32 12.37 11.40
N ILE A 92 -6.76 13.00 12.42
CA ILE A 92 -5.83 12.38 13.34
C ILE A 92 -6.19 12.74 14.79
N ALA A 93 -6.22 11.74 15.65
CA ALA A 93 -6.22 11.91 17.09
C ALA A 93 -4.89 11.41 17.68
N THR A 94 -4.41 12.06 18.72
CA THR A 94 -3.12 11.74 19.33
C THR A 94 -3.26 11.57 20.84
N SER A 95 -2.45 10.65 21.41
CA SER A 95 -2.45 10.38 22.87
C SER A 95 -1.81 11.48 23.71
N LYS A 96 -1.13 12.44 23.07
CA LYS A 96 -0.54 13.62 23.71
C LYS A 96 -0.94 14.86 22.93
N PRO A 97 -1.11 16.01 23.59
CA PRO A 97 -1.32 17.27 22.87
C PRO A 97 -0.18 17.53 21.89
N MET A 98 -0.53 17.78 20.64
CA MET A 98 0.42 18.09 19.55
C MET A 98 0.07 19.48 19.02
N GLY A 99 0.93 20.46 19.26
CA GLY A 99 0.84 21.74 18.56
C GLY A 99 1.35 21.61 17.10
N ARG A 100 0.83 22.41 16.20
CA ARG A 100 1.31 22.43 14.79
C ARG A 100 2.81 22.70 14.69
N SER A 101 3.39 23.47 15.65
CA SER A 101 4.81 23.76 15.74
C SER A 101 5.68 22.59 16.22
N GLN A 102 5.07 21.50 16.70
CA GLN A 102 5.78 20.32 17.21
C GLN A 102 5.98 19.24 16.16
N VAL A 103 5.36 19.39 15.00
CA VAL A 103 5.61 18.52 13.84
C VAL A 103 6.84 19.09 13.09
N HIS A 104 8.00 18.94 13.70
CA HIS A 104 9.23 19.04 12.96
C HIS A 104 9.42 17.72 12.22
N PHE A 105 9.19 17.73 10.92
CA PHE A 105 9.82 16.73 10.10
C PHE A 105 11.33 16.96 10.28
N PRO A 106 12.08 16.00 10.84
CA PRO A 106 13.52 16.15 10.82
C PRO A 106 13.88 16.43 9.35
N GLU A 107 14.65 17.51 9.11
CA GLU A 107 15.33 17.62 7.83
C GLU A 107 16.08 16.30 7.69
N ARG A 108 15.51 15.40 6.92
CA ARG A 108 16.28 14.26 6.45
C ARG A 108 17.41 14.94 5.68
N GLU A 109 18.61 14.94 6.25
CA GLU A 109 19.76 14.91 5.37
C GLU A 109 19.48 13.74 4.44
N VAL A 110 19.00 14.09 3.26
CA VAL A 110 18.77 13.08 2.20
C VAL A 110 20.17 12.74 1.71
N LYS A 111 20.91 11.99 2.53
CA LYS A 111 22.13 11.32 2.09
C LYS A 111 21.81 10.27 1.02
N ASN A 112 20.55 9.89 0.90
CA ASN A 112 20.07 9.04 -0.17
C ASN A 112 19.15 9.86 -1.07
N ARG A 113 19.69 10.57 -2.01
CA ARG A 113 18.92 11.05 -3.16
C ARG A 113 18.32 9.81 -3.81
N ARG A 114 17.00 9.74 -3.81
CA ARG A 114 16.31 8.74 -4.60
C ARG A 114 16.74 8.92 -6.05
N MET A 115 17.58 8.02 -6.51
CA MET A 115 17.95 8.00 -7.92
C MET A 115 16.81 7.42 -8.70
N VAL A 116 16.40 8.09 -9.76
CA VAL A 116 15.50 7.56 -10.77
C VAL A 116 16.36 7.20 -11.96
N MET A 117 16.43 5.91 -12.26
CA MET A 117 17.14 5.41 -13.44
C MET A 117 16.09 4.92 -14.45
N GLU A 118 16.12 5.48 -15.65
CA GLU A 118 15.31 4.97 -16.76
C GLU A 118 15.93 3.69 -17.30
N LEU A 119 15.23 2.59 -17.14
CA LEU A 119 15.68 1.26 -17.57
C LEU A 119 14.89 0.73 -18.77
N ASP A 120 14.19 1.59 -19.47
CA ASP A 120 13.32 1.23 -20.60
C ASP A 120 14.05 1.02 -21.94
N LYS A 121 15.30 1.46 -22.06
CA LYS A 121 16.08 1.42 -23.30
C LYS A 121 17.32 0.53 -23.22
N GLY A 122 17.77 0.04 -24.38
CA GLY A 122 19.05 -0.65 -24.54
C GLY A 122 19.15 -1.99 -23.83
N TRP A 123 18.09 -2.77 -23.85
CA TRP A 123 18.09 -4.16 -23.39
C TRP A 123 18.56 -5.09 -24.51
N LYS A 124 19.32 -6.11 -24.16
CA LYS A 124 19.60 -7.24 -25.04
C LYS A 124 18.60 -8.35 -24.73
N THR A 125 18.01 -8.93 -25.78
CA THR A 125 17.09 -10.03 -25.60
C THR A 125 17.32 -11.10 -26.64
N TRP A 126 17.08 -12.36 -26.27
CA TRP A 126 17.12 -13.52 -27.13
C TRP A 126 16.18 -14.61 -26.64
N LEU A 127 15.74 -15.48 -27.55
CA LEU A 127 14.95 -16.65 -27.25
C LEU A 127 15.86 -17.84 -26.91
N THR A 128 15.61 -18.49 -25.78
CA THR A 128 16.33 -19.72 -25.41
C THR A 128 15.63 -20.98 -25.89
N GLU A 129 14.31 -20.97 -25.88
CA GLU A 129 13.47 -22.07 -26.33
C GLU A 129 12.26 -21.50 -27.08
N ALA A 130 12.24 -21.67 -28.38
CA ALA A 130 11.06 -21.46 -29.20
C ALA A 130 10.79 -22.74 -29.96
N THR A 131 9.76 -23.48 -29.60
CA THR A 131 9.47 -24.82 -30.13
C THR A 131 9.22 -24.86 -31.62
N HIS A 132 8.87 -23.75 -32.25
CA HIS A 132 8.53 -23.67 -33.68
C HIS A 132 9.53 -22.90 -34.54
N LEU A 133 10.52 -22.27 -33.93
CA LEU A 133 11.50 -21.42 -34.61
C LEU A 133 12.93 -21.95 -34.48
N LYS A 134 13.09 -23.24 -34.09
CA LYS A 134 14.41 -23.89 -34.06
C LYS A 134 15.08 -23.79 -35.41
N GLY A 135 16.09 -22.95 -35.48
CA GLY A 135 16.93 -22.78 -36.68
C GLY A 135 16.85 -21.41 -37.35
N LEU A 136 15.76 -20.67 -37.24
CA LEU A 136 15.65 -19.34 -37.88
C LEU A 136 16.20 -18.20 -37.01
N PHE A 137 16.15 -18.35 -35.65
CA PHE A 137 16.44 -17.26 -34.73
C PHE A 137 17.31 -17.70 -33.54
N ALA A 138 17.91 -18.86 -33.63
CA ALA A 138 18.78 -19.35 -32.58
C ALA A 138 19.95 -18.39 -32.33
N GLN A 139 19.92 -17.73 -31.20
CA GLN A 139 21.11 -17.22 -30.51
C GLN A 139 21.67 -15.83 -30.84
N LYS A 140 21.09 -15.01 -31.69
CA LYS A 140 21.55 -13.65 -31.83
C LYS A 140 20.75 -12.73 -30.93
N ALA A 141 21.43 -12.17 -29.93
CA ALA A 141 20.83 -11.12 -29.09
C ALA A 141 20.51 -9.91 -29.98
N ILE A 142 19.30 -9.37 -29.81
CA ILE A 142 18.87 -8.11 -30.41
C ILE A 142 18.76 -7.05 -29.34
N GLU A 143 18.96 -5.80 -29.72
CA GLU A 143 18.74 -4.66 -28.82
C GLU A 143 17.30 -4.19 -28.94
N VAL A 144 16.66 -4.00 -27.79
CA VAL A 144 15.25 -3.60 -27.73
C VAL A 144 15.03 -2.59 -26.60
N ASN A 145 13.92 -1.89 -26.69
CA ASN A 145 13.39 -1.10 -25.59
C ASN A 145 12.22 -1.85 -24.96
N ILE A 146 11.98 -1.67 -23.68
CA ILE A 146 10.83 -2.24 -22.97
C ILE A 146 9.75 -1.18 -22.77
N PRO A 147 8.46 -1.55 -22.82
CA PRO A 147 7.94 -2.91 -23.02
C PRO A 147 8.22 -3.46 -24.43
N HIS A 148 8.56 -4.72 -24.52
CA HIS A 148 8.91 -5.41 -25.76
C HIS A 148 8.05 -6.66 -25.92
N ASN A 149 7.65 -6.95 -27.16
CA ASN A 149 6.86 -8.12 -27.49
C ASN A 149 7.52 -8.90 -28.63
N TRP A 150 7.88 -10.14 -28.37
CA TRP A 150 8.44 -11.03 -29.40
C TRP A 150 7.46 -11.40 -30.52
N ASP A 151 6.16 -11.41 -30.24
CA ASP A 151 5.13 -11.72 -31.22
C ASP A 151 5.10 -10.69 -32.38
N ASP A 152 5.48 -9.45 -32.10
CA ASP A 152 5.41 -8.37 -33.09
C ASP A 152 6.48 -8.48 -34.17
N TYR A 153 7.62 -9.08 -33.87
CA TYR A 153 8.75 -9.16 -34.82
C TYR A 153 8.51 -10.10 -35.96
N TYR A 154 7.71 -11.12 -35.77
CA TYR A 154 7.61 -12.22 -36.72
C TYR A 154 6.21 -12.44 -37.27
N GLY A 155 5.27 -11.57 -36.92
CA GLY A 155 3.87 -11.77 -37.32
C GLY A 155 3.29 -13.09 -36.78
N TYR A 156 3.83 -13.59 -35.68
CA TYR A 156 3.54 -14.94 -35.18
C TYR A 156 2.04 -15.18 -35.01
N ARG A 157 1.31 -14.17 -34.48
CA ARG A 157 -0.15 -14.24 -34.35
C ARG A 157 -0.88 -14.40 -35.67
N GLN A 158 -0.34 -13.84 -36.75
CA GLN A 158 -0.93 -13.93 -38.08
C GLN A 158 -0.65 -15.29 -38.72
N LEU A 159 0.51 -15.88 -38.44
CA LEU A 159 0.97 -17.11 -39.10
C LEU A 159 0.53 -18.39 -38.38
N THR A 160 0.37 -18.39 -37.06
CA THR A 160 0.19 -19.62 -36.28
C THR A 160 -0.96 -19.61 -35.29
N HIS A 161 -1.84 -18.63 -35.27
CA HIS A 161 -2.97 -18.55 -34.35
C HIS A 161 -2.56 -18.76 -32.86
N GLY A 162 -1.86 -17.83 -32.29
CA GLY A 162 -1.47 -17.90 -30.88
C GLY A 162 -0.37 -16.96 -30.48
N ASN A 163 0.02 -17.02 -29.25
CA ASN A 163 1.18 -16.31 -28.74
C ASN A 163 2.43 -17.17 -28.94
N LEU A 164 3.58 -16.53 -29.10
CA LEU A 164 4.86 -17.22 -29.07
C LEU A 164 5.06 -17.88 -27.72
N HIS A 165 5.19 -19.21 -27.72
CA HIS A 165 5.51 -19.99 -26.53
C HIS A 165 7.01 -20.26 -26.48
N GLY A 166 7.66 -19.86 -25.40
CA GLY A 166 9.09 -20.05 -25.22
C GLY A 166 9.61 -19.19 -24.08
N THR A 167 10.91 -19.29 -23.83
CA THR A 167 11.60 -18.49 -22.83
C THR A 167 12.46 -17.45 -23.54
N ALA A 168 12.25 -16.18 -23.21
CA ALA A 168 13.09 -15.07 -23.64
C ALA A 168 13.92 -14.56 -22.45
N ILE A 169 15.18 -14.29 -22.69
CA ILE A 169 16.05 -13.64 -21.70
C ILE A 169 16.16 -12.16 -22.09
N TYR A 170 16.08 -11.32 -21.08
CA TYR A 170 16.35 -9.90 -21.19
C TYR A 170 17.51 -9.53 -20.26
N GLU A 171 18.52 -8.93 -20.81
CA GLU A 171 19.73 -8.52 -20.08
C GLU A 171 19.97 -7.03 -20.28
N LYS A 172 20.26 -6.34 -19.16
CA LYS A 172 20.75 -4.98 -19.17
C LYS A 172 21.83 -4.81 -18.11
N THR A 173 22.96 -4.28 -18.49
CA THR A 173 24.01 -3.89 -17.56
C THR A 173 23.89 -2.40 -17.26
N PHE A 174 23.97 -2.04 -16.00
CA PHE A 174 24.07 -0.64 -15.54
C PHE A 174 25.08 -0.54 -14.42
N THR A 175 25.65 0.62 -14.24
CA THR A 175 26.62 0.90 -13.17
C THR A 175 25.96 1.79 -12.14
N LEU A 176 26.11 1.43 -10.89
CA LEU A 176 25.80 2.30 -9.74
C LEU A 176 27.09 2.98 -9.31
N ASP A 177 27.03 4.27 -9.07
CA ASP A 177 28.14 5.04 -8.56
C ASP A 177 28.21 4.90 -7.04
N ASP A 178 29.39 4.63 -6.49
CA ASP A 178 29.59 4.44 -5.04
C ASP A 178 29.29 5.71 -4.21
N SER A 179 29.07 6.81 -4.87
CA SER A 179 28.68 8.10 -4.25
C SER A 179 27.17 8.26 -4.05
N GLN A 180 26.37 7.22 -4.37
CA GLN A 180 24.91 7.28 -4.36
C GLN A 180 24.25 6.42 -3.27
#